data_74db26a83f11e86c461bb6fd355f7dfa
#
_entry.id   74db26a83f11e86c461bb6fd355f7dfa
#
_cell.length_a   1.000
_cell.length_b   1.000
_cell.length_c   1.000
_cell.angle_alpha   90.00
_cell.angle_beta   90.00
_cell.angle_gamma   90.00
#
_symmetry.space_group_name_H-M   'P 1'
#
loop_
_entity.id
_entity.type
_entity.pdbx_description
1 polymer ?
#
loop_
_entity_poly.entity_id
_entity_poly.type
_entity_poly.pdbx_seq_one_letter_code
_entity_poly.pdbx_strand_id
1 'polypeptide(L)'
;MAYTKMFSEELWEKVSDENKELLDDYILELESTGKSEKTIYQYQADIKGFMTWTVSHGGKDSILDMKKRDFRNFFLKMSKEGVSNARINRLQSSLRNLLLFAENDEDLYEDYEINQMRSIKGVPKESVREIVFLEDKEVTGLIDYLMEREQYQKALYVSLSYDSAGRRNEVHQVLKTDFLESNQTNTLVGKRGKKFNLIYFNRTKEIAAKYLEQRGDDDIESLWVTGRGESKRPASYESLYNFAVSFRPIIKELFDKDIDLNSHSFRHSSLENYSNGTHSVLREMGKNALPIDVLKVVAHHSDISTTQSYLKNKDDELLADAFGF
;
A
#
# COMPACT_ATOMS: atom_id res chain seq x y z
N MET A 1 -1.36 21.57 3.17
CA MET A 1 -2.77 21.59 2.74
C MET A 1 -3.64 21.26 3.93
N ALA A 2 -4.62 22.10 4.25
CA ALA A 2 -5.53 21.85 5.37
C ALA A 2 -6.40 20.64 5.05
N TYR A 3 -6.34 19.63 5.89
CA TYR A 3 -7.21 18.46 5.82
C TYR A 3 -8.58 18.87 6.34
N THR A 4 -9.57 18.94 5.46
CA THR A 4 -10.96 19.18 5.91
C THR A 4 -11.41 17.94 6.69
N LYS A 5 -11.45 18.09 8.03
CA LYS A 5 -11.96 17.04 8.92
C LYS A 5 -13.47 16.94 8.70
N MET A 6 -13.91 15.98 7.90
CA MET A 6 -15.34 15.78 7.58
C MET A 6 -16.13 15.22 8.78
N PHE A 7 -15.49 14.42 9.61
CA PHE A 7 -16.13 13.76 10.74
C PHE A 7 -16.00 14.58 12.04
N SER A 8 -17.11 14.67 12.79
CA SER A 8 -17.20 15.21 14.14
C SER A 8 -18.21 14.39 14.94
N GLU A 9 -17.88 14.00 16.17
CA GLU A 9 -18.79 13.27 17.06
C GLU A 9 -20.08 14.05 17.30
N GLU A 10 -19.99 15.35 17.56
CA GLU A 10 -21.14 16.21 17.77
C GLU A 10 -22.11 16.23 16.56
N LEU A 11 -21.57 16.20 15.36
CA LEU A 11 -22.37 16.14 14.14
C LEU A 11 -22.87 14.71 13.87
N TRP A 12 -22.11 13.69 14.27
CA TRP A 12 -22.52 12.30 14.15
C TRP A 12 -23.77 12.00 15.01
N GLU A 13 -23.86 12.58 16.21
CA GLU A 13 -25.05 12.45 17.04
C GLU A 13 -26.32 13.00 16.36
N LYS A 14 -26.17 14.01 15.49
CA LYS A 14 -27.26 14.64 14.74
C LYS A 14 -27.59 13.94 13.40
N VAL A 15 -26.82 12.94 13.02
CA VAL A 15 -27.14 12.09 11.86
C VAL A 15 -28.40 11.29 12.20
N SER A 16 -29.32 11.19 11.25
CA SER A 16 -30.59 10.43 11.42
C SER A 16 -30.34 8.97 11.76
N ASP A 17 -31.24 8.36 12.49
CA ASP A 17 -31.15 6.95 12.85
C ASP A 17 -31.22 6.06 11.60
N GLU A 18 -32.02 6.41 10.60
CA GLU A 18 -32.07 5.72 9.30
C GLU A 18 -30.70 5.66 8.60
N ASN A 19 -29.95 6.76 8.60
CA ASN A 19 -28.59 6.74 8.04
C ASN A 19 -27.60 5.89 8.85
N LYS A 20 -27.76 5.85 10.18
CA LYS A 20 -26.93 4.99 11.04
C LYS A 20 -27.24 3.53 10.84
N GLU A 21 -28.52 3.17 10.78
CA GLU A 21 -28.98 1.82 10.47
C GLU A 21 -28.46 1.34 9.10
N LEU A 22 -28.61 2.16 8.06
CA LEU A 22 -28.08 1.86 6.73
C LEU A 22 -26.56 1.58 6.76
N LEU A 23 -25.80 2.34 7.55
CA LEU A 23 -24.36 2.10 7.69
C LEU A 23 -24.08 0.81 8.43
N ASP A 24 -24.80 0.51 9.50
CA ASP A 24 -24.59 -0.69 10.32
C ASP A 24 -24.95 -1.95 9.53
N ASP A 25 -26.05 -1.96 8.78
CA ASP A 25 -26.44 -3.04 7.87
C ASP A 25 -25.38 -3.26 6.78
N TYR A 26 -24.86 -2.17 6.20
CA TYR A 26 -23.80 -2.28 5.20
C TYR A 26 -22.48 -2.82 5.79
N ILE A 27 -22.15 -2.47 7.02
CA ILE A 27 -20.97 -3.05 7.71
C ILE A 27 -21.17 -4.56 7.89
N LEU A 28 -22.35 -4.99 8.32
CA LEU A 28 -22.70 -6.39 8.47
C LEU A 28 -22.56 -7.16 7.14
N GLU A 29 -23.01 -6.57 6.04
CA GLU A 29 -22.83 -7.13 4.69
C GLU A 29 -21.34 -7.23 4.31
N LEU A 30 -20.51 -6.23 4.64
CA LEU A 30 -19.07 -6.30 4.37
C LEU A 30 -18.38 -7.39 5.19
N GLU A 31 -18.78 -7.61 6.44
CA GLU A 31 -18.28 -8.67 7.30
C GLU A 31 -18.70 -10.05 6.77
N SER A 32 -19.97 -10.23 6.42
CA SER A 32 -20.51 -11.48 5.89
C SER A 32 -19.85 -11.90 4.59
N THR A 33 -19.49 -10.92 3.75
CA THR A 33 -18.77 -11.14 2.48
C THR A 33 -17.25 -11.25 2.63
N GLY A 34 -16.73 -11.30 3.89
CA GLY A 34 -15.32 -11.54 4.18
C GLY A 34 -14.39 -10.40 3.80
N LYS A 35 -14.84 -9.15 3.83
CA LYS A 35 -13.95 -8.00 3.65
C LYS A 35 -12.98 -7.89 4.82
N SER A 36 -11.76 -7.41 4.54
CA SER A 36 -10.80 -7.21 5.61
C SER A 36 -11.24 -6.10 6.55
N GLU A 37 -10.95 -6.23 7.86
CA GLU A 37 -11.21 -5.21 8.90
C GLU A 37 -10.75 -3.81 8.47
N LYS A 38 -9.58 -3.73 7.82
CA LYS A 38 -9.04 -2.47 7.32
C LYS A 38 -9.92 -1.86 6.22
N THR A 39 -10.52 -2.68 5.36
CA THR A 39 -11.43 -2.22 4.30
C THR A 39 -12.73 -1.72 4.92
N ILE A 40 -13.28 -2.47 5.87
CA ILE A 40 -14.50 -2.11 6.61
C ILE A 40 -14.30 -0.79 7.34
N TYR A 41 -13.24 -0.67 8.13
CA TYR A 41 -12.89 0.58 8.83
C TYR A 41 -12.79 1.78 7.86
N GLN A 42 -12.16 1.57 6.69
CA GLN A 42 -11.98 2.66 5.73
C GLN A 42 -13.31 3.10 5.11
N TYR A 43 -14.20 2.15 4.77
CA TYR A 43 -15.53 2.45 4.24
C TYR A 43 -16.39 3.13 5.29
N GLN A 44 -16.41 2.60 6.51
CA GLN A 44 -17.12 3.21 7.64
C GLN A 44 -16.67 4.66 7.88
N ALA A 45 -15.36 4.91 7.90
CA ALA A 45 -14.81 6.26 8.13
C ALA A 45 -15.19 7.24 6.99
N ASP A 46 -15.15 6.78 5.73
CA ASP A 46 -15.53 7.59 4.58
C ASP A 46 -17.02 7.92 4.59
N ILE A 47 -17.89 6.95 4.89
CA ILE A 47 -19.35 7.11 4.93
C ILE A 47 -19.77 7.97 6.12
N LYS A 48 -19.23 7.71 7.33
CA LYS A 48 -19.47 8.57 8.51
C LYS A 48 -19.09 10.03 8.24
N GLY A 49 -17.93 10.23 7.60
CA GLY A 49 -17.49 11.57 7.22
C GLY A 49 -18.46 12.26 6.26
N PHE A 50 -19.03 11.55 5.30
CA PHE A 50 -20.02 12.08 4.38
C PHE A 50 -21.34 12.40 5.09
N MET A 51 -21.87 11.49 5.91
CA MET A 51 -23.11 11.68 6.64
C MET A 51 -23.04 12.89 7.60
N THR A 52 -21.92 13.06 8.31
CA THR A 52 -21.70 14.26 9.15
C THR A 52 -21.60 15.55 8.34
N TRP A 53 -21.00 15.46 7.14
CA TRP A 53 -20.96 16.59 6.24
C TRP A 53 -22.36 17.00 5.77
N THR A 54 -23.25 16.06 5.46
CA THR A 54 -24.64 16.38 5.04
C THR A 54 -25.39 17.11 6.11
N VAL A 55 -25.30 16.71 7.38
CA VAL A 55 -25.90 17.40 8.54
C VAL A 55 -25.45 18.85 8.61
N SER A 56 -24.14 19.10 8.45
CA SER A 56 -23.60 20.48 8.57
C SER A 56 -23.91 21.37 7.37
N HIS A 57 -24.44 20.82 6.26
CA HIS A 57 -24.71 21.54 5.02
C HIS A 57 -26.19 21.53 4.60
N GLY A 58 -27.09 21.26 5.54
CA GLY A 58 -28.53 21.22 5.28
C GLY A 58 -28.94 20.13 4.30
N GLY A 59 -28.28 18.97 4.41
CA GLY A 59 -28.58 17.78 3.59
C GLY A 59 -29.97 17.21 3.91
N LYS A 60 -30.33 16.17 3.17
CA LYS A 60 -31.53 15.37 3.42
C LYS A 60 -31.40 14.57 4.71
N ASP A 61 -32.50 14.26 5.35
CA ASP A 61 -32.53 13.41 6.54
C ASP A 61 -32.00 12.01 6.23
N SER A 62 -32.33 11.49 5.05
CA SER A 62 -31.75 10.24 4.51
C SER A 62 -30.85 10.51 3.31
N ILE A 63 -29.70 9.81 3.26
CA ILE A 63 -28.82 9.83 2.07
C ILE A 63 -29.46 9.10 0.87
N LEU A 64 -30.42 8.23 1.11
CA LEU A 64 -31.20 7.56 0.06
C LEU A 64 -32.09 8.54 -0.71
N ASP A 65 -32.54 9.64 -0.06
CA ASP A 65 -33.29 10.70 -0.70
C ASP A 65 -32.45 11.69 -1.52
N MET A 66 -31.14 11.58 -1.43
CA MET A 66 -30.21 12.46 -2.15
C MET A 66 -30.22 12.14 -3.65
N LYS A 67 -30.22 13.23 -4.44
CA LYS A 67 -30.17 13.12 -5.90
C LYS A 67 -28.73 13.24 -6.39
N LYS A 68 -28.49 12.77 -7.59
CA LYS A 68 -27.19 12.84 -8.28
C LYS A 68 -26.53 14.24 -8.19
N ARG A 69 -27.35 15.32 -8.22
CA ARG A 69 -26.87 16.69 -8.08
C ARG A 69 -26.21 16.96 -6.73
N ASP A 70 -26.74 16.39 -5.66
CA ASP A 70 -26.27 16.63 -4.30
C ASP A 70 -24.90 15.99 -4.10
N PHE A 71 -24.73 14.76 -4.56
CA PHE A 71 -23.41 14.09 -4.59
C PHE A 71 -22.38 14.85 -5.45
N ARG A 72 -22.78 15.33 -6.63
CA ARG A 72 -21.89 16.13 -7.47
C ARG A 72 -21.44 17.42 -6.77
N ASN A 73 -22.34 18.11 -6.10
CA ASN A 73 -22.05 19.34 -5.34
C ASN A 73 -21.05 19.05 -4.22
N PHE A 74 -21.23 17.94 -3.50
CA PHE A 74 -20.28 17.50 -2.48
C PHE A 74 -18.88 17.29 -3.06
N PHE A 75 -18.72 16.50 -4.11
CA PHE A 75 -17.40 16.23 -4.70
C PHE A 75 -16.77 17.48 -5.32
N LEU A 76 -17.57 18.34 -5.92
CA LEU A 76 -17.08 19.62 -6.44
C LEU A 76 -16.54 20.51 -5.32
N LYS A 77 -17.22 20.54 -4.17
CA LYS A 77 -16.77 21.27 -2.98
C LYS A 77 -15.45 20.68 -2.47
N MET A 78 -15.36 19.35 -2.32
CA MET A 78 -14.12 18.66 -1.93
C MET A 78 -12.94 19.01 -2.84
N SER A 79 -13.18 19.02 -4.15
CA SER A 79 -12.15 19.41 -5.14
C SER A 79 -11.71 20.86 -4.97
N LYS A 80 -12.65 21.79 -4.77
CA LYS A 80 -12.35 23.21 -4.54
C LYS A 80 -11.60 23.47 -3.22
N GLU A 81 -11.81 22.64 -2.21
CA GLU A 81 -11.10 22.67 -0.93
C GLU A 81 -9.71 21.99 -1.00
N GLY A 82 -9.30 21.54 -2.18
CA GLY A 82 -7.96 20.94 -2.42
C GLY A 82 -7.83 19.51 -1.95
N VAL A 83 -8.94 18.79 -1.76
CA VAL A 83 -8.90 17.34 -1.48
C VAL A 83 -8.36 16.61 -2.72
N SER A 84 -7.39 15.71 -2.53
CA SER A 84 -6.75 15.00 -3.64
C SER A 84 -7.73 14.15 -4.45
N ASN A 85 -7.51 14.05 -5.76
CA ASN A 85 -8.32 13.24 -6.67
C ASN A 85 -8.40 11.76 -6.23
N ALA A 86 -7.31 11.21 -5.68
CA ALA A 86 -7.28 9.85 -5.16
C ALA A 86 -8.27 9.68 -3.99
N ARG A 87 -8.36 10.66 -3.07
CA ARG A 87 -9.30 10.62 -1.96
C ARG A 87 -10.74 10.81 -2.43
N ILE A 88 -10.99 11.73 -3.38
CA ILE A 88 -12.32 11.93 -3.97
C ILE A 88 -12.80 10.63 -4.63
N ASN A 89 -11.96 9.98 -5.45
CA ASN A 89 -12.30 8.71 -6.09
C ASN A 89 -12.59 7.59 -5.06
N ARG A 90 -11.87 7.58 -3.94
CA ARG A 90 -12.13 6.63 -2.86
C ARG A 90 -13.48 6.88 -2.20
N LEU A 91 -13.78 8.13 -1.84
CA LEU A 91 -15.08 8.53 -1.28
C LEU A 91 -16.23 8.17 -2.23
N GLN A 92 -16.05 8.43 -3.53
CA GLN A 92 -17.03 8.03 -4.54
C GLN A 92 -17.25 6.51 -4.55
N SER A 93 -16.16 5.73 -4.40
CA SER A 93 -16.26 4.27 -4.35
C SER A 93 -17.00 3.79 -3.10
N SER A 94 -16.69 4.36 -1.92
CA SER A 94 -17.35 4.00 -0.65
C SER A 94 -18.85 4.28 -0.71
N LEU A 95 -19.24 5.48 -1.16
CA LEU A 95 -20.66 5.87 -1.27
C LEU A 95 -21.39 5.07 -2.36
N ARG A 96 -20.75 4.83 -3.51
CA ARG A 96 -21.37 4.04 -4.58
C ARG A 96 -21.67 2.62 -4.13
N ASN A 97 -20.76 2.02 -3.36
CA ASN A 97 -20.96 0.65 -2.88
C ASN A 97 -22.01 0.57 -1.77
N LEU A 98 -22.08 1.57 -0.87
CA LEU A 98 -23.17 1.67 0.10
C LEU A 98 -24.53 1.77 -0.59
N LEU A 99 -24.66 2.67 -1.57
CA LEU A 99 -25.92 2.84 -2.30
C LEU A 99 -26.23 1.68 -3.23
N LEU A 100 -25.22 0.91 -3.66
CA LEU A 100 -25.42 -0.34 -4.41
C LEU A 100 -25.94 -1.45 -3.48
N PHE A 101 -25.48 -1.47 -2.24
CA PHE A 101 -26.03 -2.38 -1.23
C PHE A 101 -27.51 -2.08 -1.02
N ALA A 102 -27.88 -0.83 -0.73
CA ALA A 102 -29.30 -0.47 -0.56
C ALA A 102 -30.16 -0.75 -1.81
N GLU A 103 -29.62 -0.52 -3.03
CA GLU A 103 -30.34 -0.80 -4.29
C GLU A 103 -30.60 -2.31 -4.50
N ASN A 104 -29.77 -3.18 -3.94
CA ASN A 104 -29.89 -4.64 -4.10
C ASN A 104 -30.59 -5.33 -2.93
N ASP A 105 -30.87 -4.64 -1.85
CA ASP A 105 -31.57 -5.17 -0.69
C ASP A 105 -33.07 -4.84 -0.80
N GLU A 106 -33.81 -5.79 -1.37
CA GLU A 106 -35.26 -5.66 -1.61
C GLU A 106 -36.12 -5.80 -0.35
N ASP A 107 -35.52 -6.23 0.78
CA ASP A 107 -36.24 -6.45 2.03
C ASP A 107 -36.21 -5.21 2.93
N LEU A 108 -35.03 -4.60 3.12
CA LEU A 108 -34.84 -3.46 4.04
C LEU A 108 -34.97 -2.10 3.35
N TYR A 109 -34.64 -2.03 2.05
CA TYR A 109 -34.57 -0.78 1.29
C TYR A 109 -35.40 -0.86 -0.01
N GLU A 110 -36.57 -1.51 0.04
CA GLU A 110 -37.47 -1.77 -1.12
C GLU A 110 -37.80 -0.50 -1.92
N ASP A 111 -37.90 0.66 -1.25
CA ASP A 111 -38.20 1.94 -1.89
C ASP A 111 -36.99 2.58 -2.60
N TYR A 112 -35.78 2.02 -2.45
CA TYR A 112 -34.57 2.57 -3.06
C TYR A 112 -34.21 1.88 -4.38
N GLU A 113 -34.90 2.26 -5.44
CA GLU A 113 -34.83 1.59 -6.76
C GLU A 113 -33.55 1.93 -7.56
N ILE A 114 -32.92 3.11 -7.35
CA ILE A 114 -31.88 3.62 -8.23
C ILE A 114 -30.70 4.23 -7.46
N ASN A 115 -29.54 3.61 -7.60
CA ASN A 115 -28.28 4.16 -7.09
C ASN A 115 -27.87 5.43 -7.85
N GLN A 116 -28.06 6.57 -7.20
CA GLN A 116 -27.77 7.89 -7.75
C GLN A 116 -26.29 8.13 -8.05
N MET A 117 -25.40 7.34 -7.46
CA MET A 117 -23.94 7.40 -7.68
C MET A 117 -23.48 6.58 -8.91
N ARG A 118 -24.31 5.69 -9.46
CA ARG A 118 -23.94 4.77 -10.56
C ARG A 118 -23.33 5.50 -11.76
N SER A 119 -23.89 6.64 -12.13
CA SER A 119 -23.47 7.41 -13.31
C SER A 119 -22.54 8.60 -13.01
N ILE A 120 -22.07 8.75 -11.77
CA ILE A 120 -21.07 9.76 -11.44
C ILE A 120 -19.70 9.22 -11.82
N LYS A 121 -19.05 9.90 -12.76
CA LYS A 121 -17.68 9.53 -13.19
C LYS A 121 -16.66 9.93 -12.11
N GLY A 122 -15.60 9.12 -12.00
CA GLY A 122 -14.44 9.46 -11.19
C GLY A 122 -13.75 10.72 -11.71
N VAL A 123 -13.01 11.38 -10.83
CA VAL A 123 -12.10 12.47 -11.23
C VAL A 123 -10.82 11.88 -11.84
N PRO A 124 -10.11 12.63 -12.71
CA PRO A 124 -8.87 12.16 -13.30
C PRO A 124 -7.89 11.64 -12.24
N LYS A 125 -7.20 10.54 -12.55
CA LYS A 125 -6.12 10.06 -11.68
C LYS A 125 -4.90 10.93 -11.92
N GLU A 126 -4.48 11.63 -10.88
CA GLU A 126 -3.23 12.37 -10.87
C GLU A 126 -2.21 11.63 -10.02
N SER A 127 -0.96 11.61 -10.46
CA SER A 127 0.13 11.13 -9.61
C SER A 127 0.32 12.15 -8.48
N VAL A 128 -0.01 11.77 -7.25
CA VAL A 128 0.07 12.65 -6.07
C VAL A 128 1.51 12.74 -5.56
N ARG A 129 2.36 11.79 -5.92
CA ARG A 129 3.75 11.69 -5.48
C ARG A 129 4.62 11.23 -6.62
N GLU A 130 5.80 11.81 -6.70
CA GLU A 130 6.85 11.29 -7.53
C GLU A 130 7.26 9.90 -7.05
N ILE A 131 7.40 8.96 -8.00
CA ILE A 131 7.84 7.61 -7.68
C ILE A 131 9.35 7.66 -7.43
N VAL A 132 9.77 7.27 -6.25
CA VAL A 132 11.18 7.22 -5.87
C VAL A 132 11.80 5.92 -6.39
N PHE A 133 12.82 6.06 -7.23
CA PHE A 133 13.68 4.97 -7.70
C PHE A 133 15.09 5.17 -7.15
N LEU A 134 15.62 4.13 -6.52
CA LEU A 134 17.03 4.03 -6.13
C LEU A 134 17.78 3.19 -7.17
N GLU A 135 18.94 3.65 -7.57
CA GLU A 135 19.86 2.84 -8.36
C GLU A 135 20.41 1.70 -7.49
N ASP A 136 20.86 0.62 -8.12
CA ASP A 136 21.41 -0.52 -7.39
C ASP A 136 22.56 -0.15 -6.44
N LYS A 137 23.46 0.76 -6.89
CA LYS A 137 24.55 1.28 -6.05
C LYS A 137 24.06 2.04 -4.81
N GLU A 138 22.87 2.66 -4.87
CA GLU A 138 22.30 3.39 -3.75
C GLU A 138 21.65 2.44 -2.74
N VAL A 139 20.98 1.41 -3.23
CA VAL A 139 20.43 0.36 -2.36
C VAL A 139 21.57 -0.42 -1.69
N THR A 140 22.58 -0.82 -2.46
CA THR A 140 23.75 -1.56 -1.94
C THR A 140 24.53 -0.70 -0.96
N GLY A 141 24.77 0.58 -1.26
CA GLY A 141 25.46 1.50 -0.34
C GLY A 141 24.69 1.75 0.96
N LEU A 142 23.36 1.84 0.90
CA LEU A 142 22.52 1.88 2.11
C LEU A 142 22.66 0.61 2.96
N ILE A 143 22.69 -0.56 2.33
CA ILE A 143 22.87 -1.83 3.03
C ILE A 143 24.25 -1.86 3.69
N ASP A 144 25.33 -1.49 2.98
CA ASP A 144 26.69 -1.46 3.51
C ASP A 144 26.82 -0.49 4.71
N TYR A 145 26.25 0.71 4.60
CA TYR A 145 26.19 1.68 5.69
C TYR A 145 25.52 1.09 6.95
N LEU A 146 24.41 0.38 6.78
CA LEU A 146 23.70 -0.26 7.89
C LEU A 146 24.49 -1.43 8.49
N MET A 147 25.15 -2.22 7.64
CA MET A 147 25.99 -3.34 8.05
C MET A 147 27.22 -2.90 8.87
N GLU A 148 27.91 -1.84 8.43
CA GLU A 148 29.06 -1.27 9.15
C GLU A 148 28.67 -0.76 10.55
N ARG A 149 27.40 -0.38 10.74
CA ARG A 149 26.85 0.11 12.02
C ARG A 149 26.09 -0.96 12.80
N GLU A 150 26.25 -2.22 12.41
CA GLU A 150 25.61 -3.38 13.05
C GLU A 150 24.07 -3.27 13.15
N GLN A 151 23.45 -2.47 12.25
CA GLN A 151 22.00 -2.34 12.15
C GLN A 151 21.41 -3.48 11.28
N TYR A 152 21.77 -4.72 11.62
CA TYR A 152 21.51 -5.90 10.77
C TYR A 152 20.02 -6.11 10.44
N GLN A 153 19.11 -5.89 11.39
CA GLN A 153 17.68 -6.00 11.12
C GLN A 153 17.21 -5.03 10.03
N LYS A 154 17.71 -3.79 10.06
CA LYS A 154 17.36 -2.80 9.04
C LYS A 154 18.02 -3.10 7.70
N ALA A 155 19.26 -3.57 7.71
CA ALA A 155 19.97 -4.02 6.51
C ALA A 155 19.22 -5.20 5.86
N LEU A 156 18.79 -6.17 6.67
CA LEU A 156 17.98 -7.30 6.22
C LEU A 156 16.65 -6.85 5.60
N TYR A 157 15.98 -5.88 6.23
CA TYR A 157 14.74 -5.34 5.69
C TYR A 157 14.91 -4.71 4.31
N VAL A 158 15.98 -3.94 4.10
CA VAL A 158 16.31 -3.34 2.79
C VAL A 158 16.63 -4.45 1.78
N SER A 159 17.55 -5.37 2.13
CA SER A 159 18.03 -6.42 1.24
C SER A 159 16.90 -7.36 0.81
N LEU A 160 16.09 -7.86 1.75
CA LEU A 160 14.93 -8.72 1.44
C LEU A 160 13.88 -8.01 0.61
N SER A 161 13.56 -6.75 0.94
CA SER A 161 12.59 -5.96 0.18
C SER A 161 13.05 -5.70 -1.25
N TYR A 162 14.35 -5.53 -1.45
CA TYR A 162 14.97 -5.29 -2.74
C TYR A 162 15.10 -6.57 -3.57
N ASP A 163 15.59 -7.67 -2.99
CA ASP A 163 15.68 -8.95 -3.68
C ASP A 163 14.33 -9.45 -4.16
N SER A 164 13.32 -9.38 -3.30
CA SER A 164 12.00 -9.97 -3.54
C SER A 164 11.01 -9.07 -4.25
N ALA A 165 11.28 -7.79 -4.37
CA ALA A 165 10.28 -6.77 -4.71
C ALA A 165 9.01 -6.86 -3.83
N GLY A 166 9.11 -7.38 -2.60
CA GLY A 166 8.00 -7.65 -1.70
C GLY A 166 7.27 -6.38 -1.25
N ARG A 167 5.93 -6.46 -1.11
CA ARG A 167 5.19 -5.39 -0.44
C ARG A 167 5.44 -5.43 1.06
N ARG A 168 5.36 -4.28 1.73
CA ARG A 168 5.56 -4.19 3.20
C ARG A 168 4.75 -5.24 3.98
N ASN A 169 3.50 -5.48 3.59
CA ASN A 169 2.68 -6.50 4.25
C ASN A 169 3.19 -7.93 4.00
N GLU A 170 3.77 -8.18 2.86
CA GLU A 170 4.36 -9.47 2.50
C GLU A 170 5.65 -9.66 3.31
N VAL A 171 6.54 -8.68 3.29
CA VAL A 171 7.78 -8.70 4.09
C VAL A 171 7.50 -8.81 5.59
N HIS A 172 6.43 -8.18 6.10
CA HIS A 172 6.06 -8.23 7.52
C HIS A 172 5.67 -9.64 8.00
N GLN A 173 5.12 -10.49 7.12
CA GLN A 173 4.69 -11.86 7.44
C GLN A 173 5.84 -12.88 7.47
N VAL A 174 7.06 -12.47 7.18
CA VAL A 174 8.19 -13.40 7.12
C VAL A 174 8.56 -13.90 8.51
N LEU A 175 8.74 -15.24 8.62
CA LEU A 175 9.13 -15.93 9.84
C LEU A 175 10.65 -16.17 9.85
N LYS A 176 11.23 -16.34 11.04
CA LYS A 176 12.66 -16.65 11.20
C LYS A 176 12.98 -18.12 10.90
N THR A 177 12.01 -19.01 11.08
CA THR A 177 12.18 -20.45 10.89
C THR A 177 12.52 -20.75 9.45
N ASP A 178 13.54 -21.59 9.24
CA ASP A 178 14.05 -22.06 7.96
C ASP A 178 14.54 -20.95 6.98
N PHE A 179 14.62 -19.69 7.47
CA PHE A 179 14.99 -18.54 6.61
C PHE A 179 16.39 -18.71 5.99
N LEU A 180 17.33 -19.34 6.66
CA LEU A 180 18.70 -19.55 6.12
C LEU A 180 18.84 -20.79 5.25
N GLU A 181 17.90 -21.73 5.30
CA GLU A 181 17.99 -23.04 4.64
C GLU A 181 17.59 -23.01 3.18
N SER A 182 16.82 -22.02 2.77
CA SER A 182 16.24 -21.91 1.43
C SER A 182 16.60 -20.56 0.79
N ASN A 183 16.20 -20.36 -0.45
CA ASN A 183 16.18 -19.05 -1.14
C ASN A 183 14.76 -18.47 -1.19
N GLN A 184 13.86 -18.98 -0.38
CA GLN A 184 12.47 -18.57 -0.31
C GLN A 184 12.03 -18.48 1.14
N THR A 185 11.17 -17.50 1.44
CA THR A 185 10.56 -17.36 2.76
C THR A 185 9.51 -18.46 3.00
N ASN A 186 8.97 -18.50 4.23
CA ASN A 186 7.71 -19.18 4.49
C ASN A 186 6.60 -18.71 3.53
N THR A 187 5.54 -19.49 3.40
CA THR A 187 4.39 -19.12 2.59
C THR A 187 3.66 -17.92 3.20
N LEU A 188 3.46 -16.90 2.39
CA LEU A 188 2.82 -15.64 2.75
C LEU A 188 1.45 -15.54 2.10
N VAL A 189 0.59 -14.69 2.68
CA VAL A 189 -0.74 -14.40 2.14
C VAL A 189 -0.76 -12.98 1.59
N GLY A 190 -0.84 -12.88 0.28
CA GLY A 190 -0.95 -11.62 -0.44
C GLY A 190 -2.40 -11.15 -0.62
N LYS A 191 -2.56 -10.12 -1.44
CA LYS A 191 -3.87 -9.55 -1.75
C LYS A 191 -4.81 -10.62 -2.35
N ARG A 192 -6.07 -10.66 -1.89
CA ARG A 192 -7.11 -11.62 -2.29
C ARG A 192 -6.77 -13.07 -1.92
N GLY A 193 -6.01 -13.29 -0.85
CA GLY A 193 -5.69 -14.63 -0.37
C GLY A 193 -4.67 -15.41 -1.22
N LYS A 194 -4.01 -14.77 -2.20
CA LYS A 194 -2.98 -15.40 -3.03
C LYS A 194 -1.81 -15.83 -2.15
N LYS A 195 -1.45 -17.11 -2.21
CA LYS A 195 -0.33 -17.68 -1.45
C LYS A 195 0.91 -17.75 -2.33
N PHE A 196 2.06 -17.36 -1.78
CA PHE A 196 3.37 -17.41 -2.44
C PHE A 196 4.50 -17.22 -1.42
N ASN A 197 5.75 -17.38 -1.88
CA ASN A 197 6.95 -17.16 -1.08
C ASN A 197 7.77 -16.02 -1.71
N LEU A 198 8.43 -15.22 -0.90
CA LEU A 198 9.40 -14.23 -1.38
C LEU A 198 10.74 -14.90 -1.65
N ILE A 199 11.38 -14.49 -2.74
CA ILE A 199 12.74 -14.95 -3.08
C ILE A 199 13.78 -14.03 -2.46
N TYR A 200 14.94 -14.57 -2.12
CA TYR A 200 16.11 -13.82 -1.67
C TYR A 200 17.40 -14.58 -1.99
N PHE A 201 18.54 -13.89 -1.89
CA PHE A 201 19.81 -14.39 -2.39
C PHE A 201 20.91 -14.37 -1.33
N ASN A 202 22.15 -14.72 -1.69
CA ASN A 202 23.25 -14.95 -0.76
C ASN A 202 23.50 -13.76 0.17
N ARG A 203 23.53 -12.54 -0.36
CA ARG A 203 23.71 -11.34 0.48
C ARG A 203 22.65 -11.22 1.57
N THR A 204 21.39 -11.42 1.22
CA THR A 204 20.29 -11.40 2.20
C THR A 204 20.44 -12.50 3.25
N LYS A 205 20.92 -13.70 2.88
CA LYS A 205 21.23 -14.78 3.83
C LYS A 205 22.36 -14.40 4.79
N GLU A 206 23.45 -13.83 4.28
CA GLU A 206 24.58 -13.39 5.09
C GLU A 206 24.17 -12.33 6.11
N ILE A 207 23.35 -11.35 5.69
CA ILE A 207 22.79 -10.34 6.59
C ILE A 207 21.86 -10.99 7.62
N ALA A 208 21.02 -11.93 7.19
CA ALA A 208 20.10 -12.63 8.07
C ALA A 208 20.83 -13.45 9.14
N ALA A 209 21.93 -14.12 8.77
CA ALA A 209 22.74 -14.88 9.72
C ALA A 209 23.30 -13.96 10.83
N LYS A 210 23.88 -12.82 10.46
CA LYS A 210 24.37 -11.80 11.43
C LYS A 210 23.25 -11.23 12.28
N TYR A 211 22.08 -10.97 11.66
CA TYR A 211 20.93 -10.48 12.39
C TYR A 211 20.40 -11.48 13.41
N LEU A 212 20.25 -12.76 13.02
CA LEU A 212 19.76 -13.80 13.91
C LEU A 212 20.75 -14.09 15.05
N GLU A 213 22.07 -14.05 14.78
CA GLU A 213 23.11 -14.10 15.82
C GLU A 213 23.00 -12.94 16.79
N GLN A 214 22.88 -11.69 16.31
CA GLN A 214 22.70 -10.49 17.15
C GLN A 214 21.39 -10.53 17.94
N ARG A 215 20.34 -11.08 17.34
CA ARG A 215 19.02 -11.19 17.95
C ARG A 215 19.02 -12.16 19.13
N GLY A 216 19.81 -13.22 19.04
CA GLY A 216 19.84 -14.32 20.00
C GLY A 216 18.59 -15.17 19.97
N ASP A 217 18.52 -16.16 20.85
CA ASP A 217 17.40 -17.07 20.95
C ASP A 217 16.19 -16.38 21.60
N ASP A 218 15.02 -16.63 21.03
CA ASP A 218 13.72 -16.23 21.55
C ASP A 218 12.61 -17.07 20.93
N ASP A 219 11.42 -17.08 21.54
CA ASP A 219 10.25 -17.84 21.08
C ASP A 219 9.40 -17.09 20.05
N ILE A 220 9.86 -15.94 19.57
CA ILE A 220 9.12 -15.12 18.60
C ILE A 220 9.37 -15.64 17.19
N GLU A 221 8.35 -16.17 16.54
CA GLU A 221 8.43 -16.71 15.16
C GLU A 221 8.68 -15.64 14.11
N SER A 222 8.10 -14.41 14.29
CA SER A 222 8.30 -13.31 13.34
C SER A 222 9.78 -13.02 13.12
N LEU A 223 10.20 -12.85 11.87
CA LEU A 223 11.56 -12.40 11.54
C LEU A 223 11.85 -11.00 12.12
N TRP A 224 10.84 -10.17 12.26
CA TRP A 224 10.94 -8.78 12.68
C TRP A 224 10.55 -8.61 14.12
N VAL A 225 11.44 -8.03 14.92
CA VAL A 225 11.19 -7.79 16.35
C VAL A 225 11.41 -6.31 16.73
N THR A 226 10.78 -5.90 17.81
CA THR A 226 10.98 -4.61 18.46
C THR A 226 11.13 -4.80 19.97
N GLY A 227 11.72 -3.82 20.65
CA GLY A 227 12.07 -3.95 22.07
C GLY A 227 13.39 -4.69 22.29
N ARG A 228 13.78 -4.84 23.55
CA ARG A 228 15.01 -5.56 24.01
C ARG A 228 14.72 -6.34 25.27
N GLY A 229 15.45 -7.44 25.48
CA GLY A 229 15.27 -8.29 26.66
C GLY A 229 13.81 -8.72 26.83
N GLU A 230 13.25 -8.59 28.00
CA GLU A 230 11.86 -8.98 28.33
C GLU A 230 10.79 -8.17 27.56
N SER A 231 11.13 -7.00 27.03
CA SER A 231 10.20 -6.21 26.21
C SER A 231 10.20 -6.58 24.72
N LYS A 232 11.01 -7.59 24.34
CA LYS A 232 11.10 -8.04 22.94
C LYS A 232 9.73 -8.64 22.50
N ARG A 233 9.23 -8.18 21.35
CA ARG A 233 7.96 -8.64 20.78
C ARG A 233 8.00 -8.53 19.25
N PRO A 234 7.07 -9.17 18.52
CA PRO A 234 6.96 -8.99 17.07
C PRO A 234 6.86 -7.51 16.72
N ALA A 235 7.56 -7.09 15.68
CA ALA A 235 7.45 -5.73 15.16
C ALA A 235 6.07 -5.51 14.55
N SER A 236 5.48 -4.34 14.80
CA SER A 236 4.23 -3.98 14.16
C SER A 236 4.42 -3.68 12.66
N TYR A 237 3.33 -3.73 11.93
CA TYR A 237 3.32 -3.33 10.52
C TYR A 237 3.87 -1.91 10.31
N GLU A 238 3.60 -0.98 11.23
CA GLU A 238 4.10 0.39 11.18
C GLU A 238 5.60 0.49 11.50
N SER A 239 6.16 -0.43 12.27
CA SER A 239 7.60 -0.47 12.54
C SER A 239 8.41 -0.61 11.25
N LEU A 240 7.97 -1.43 10.29
CA LEU A 240 8.63 -1.59 9.00
C LEU A 240 8.52 -0.32 8.13
N TYR A 241 7.43 0.42 8.24
CA TYR A 241 7.31 1.72 7.59
C TYR A 241 8.32 2.72 8.16
N ASN A 242 8.43 2.76 9.49
CA ASN A 242 9.37 3.63 10.19
C ASN A 242 10.83 3.31 9.85
N PHE A 243 11.17 2.04 9.54
CA PHE A 243 12.49 1.71 9.01
C PHE A 243 12.74 2.46 7.70
N ALA A 244 11.85 2.35 6.72
CA ALA A 244 12.02 3.03 5.44
C ALA A 244 12.15 4.55 5.61
N VAL A 245 11.34 5.17 6.46
CA VAL A 245 11.43 6.62 6.76
C VAL A 245 12.76 6.98 7.40
N SER A 246 13.29 6.13 8.31
CA SER A 246 14.56 6.38 8.99
C SER A 246 15.78 6.35 8.06
N PHE A 247 15.64 5.86 6.83
CA PHE A 247 16.74 5.85 5.86
C PHE A 247 16.86 7.14 5.04
N ARG A 248 15.88 8.04 5.07
CA ARG A 248 15.90 9.32 4.31
C ARG A 248 17.14 10.16 4.61
N PRO A 249 17.49 10.45 5.87
CA PRO A 249 18.71 11.20 6.16
C PRO A 249 19.98 10.46 5.74
N ILE A 250 20.00 9.12 5.77
CA ILE A 250 21.15 8.31 5.35
C ILE A 250 21.33 8.42 3.83
N ILE A 251 20.26 8.33 3.04
CA ILE A 251 20.31 8.50 1.58
C ILE A 251 20.77 9.92 1.23
N LYS A 252 20.33 10.93 1.97
CA LYS A 252 20.77 12.31 1.78
C LYS A 252 22.27 12.46 2.09
N GLU A 253 22.74 11.85 3.18
CA GLU A 253 24.16 11.85 3.57
C GLU A 253 25.05 11.16 2.52
N LEU A 254 24.65 9.98 2.06
CA LEU A 254 25.48 9.15 1.18
C LEU A 254 25.46 9.59 -0.29
N PHE A 255 24.34 10.12 -0.77
CA PHE A 255 24.09 10.31 -2.20
C PHE A 255 23.59 11.72 -2.57
N ASP A 256 23.53 12.63 -1.59
CA ASP A 256 23.00 14.00 -1.76
C ASP A 256 21.59 14.05 -2.39
N LYS A 257 20.75 13.04 -2.06
CA LYS A 257 19.38 12.92 -2.54
C LYS A 257 18.36 13.19 -1.43
N ASP A 258 17.56 14.25 -1.60
CA ASP A 258 16.42 14.54 -0.72
C ASP A 258 15.14 13.94 -1.32
N ILE A 259 14.77 12.75 -0.86
CA ILE A 259 13.68 11.95 -1.43
C ILE A 259 12.70 11.48 -0.36
N ASP A 260 11.42 11.34 -0.76
CA ASP A 260 10.36 10.78 0.11
C ASP A 260 10.38 9.25 0.11
N LEU A 261 11.53 8.67 0.54
CA LEU A 261 11.71 7.23 0.59
C LEU A 261 10.66 6.57 1.50
N ASN A 262 10.07 5.51 1.03
CA ASN A 262 9.10 4.69 1.75
C ASN A 262 9.24 3.21 1.39
N SER A 263 8.46 2.34 2.03
CA SER A 263 8.53 0.90 1.79
C SER A 263 8.26 0.48 0.34
N HIS A 264 7.45 1.24 -0.39
CA HIS A 264 7.17 0.97 -1.81
C HIS A 264 8.35 1.35 -2.72
N SER A 265 9.19 2.29 -2.29
CA SER A 265 10.36 2.71 -3.06
C SER A 265 11.33 1.57 -3.33
N PHE A 266 11.56 0.66 -2.35
CA PHE A 266 12.41 -0.52 -2.56
C PHE A 266 11.84 -1.46 -3.62
N ARG A 267 10.52 -1.64 -3.64
CA ARG A 267 9.85 -2.46 -4.66
C ARG A 267 9.95 -1.83 -6.05
N HIS A 268 9.72 -0.51 -6.17
CA HIS A 268 9.91 0.22 -7.44
C HIS A 268 11.35 0.10 -7.92
N SER A 269 12.32 0.33 -7.03
CA SER A 269 13.74 0.22 -7.34
C SER A 269 14.15 -1.20 -7.75
N SER A 270 13.65 -2.22 -7.05
CA SER A 270 13.90 -3.62 -7.38
C SER A 270 13.43 -3.96 -8.79
N LEU A 271 12.17 -3.70 -9.10
CA LEU A 271 11.57 -4.01 -10.40
C LEU A 271 12.25 -3.23 -11.53
N GLU A 272 12.57 -1.95 -11.30
CA GLU A 272 13.31 -1.14 -12.27
C GLU A 272 14.71 -1.68 -12.53
N ASN A 273 15.48 -1.99 -11.47
CA ASN A 273 16.82 -2.54 -11.62
C ASN A 273 16.84 -3.95 -12.22
N TYR A 274 15.84 -4.78 -11.92
CA TYR A 274 15.65 -6.06 -12.63
C TYR A 274 15.32 -5.87 -14.10
N SER A 275 14.46 -4.90 -14.43
CA SER A 275 14.09 -4.56 -15.81
C SER A 275 15.26 -4.01 -16.63
N ASN A 276 16.19 -3.30 -15.98
CA ASN A 276 17.36 -2.72 -16.63
C ASN A 276 18.58 -3.64 -16.66
N GLY A 277 18.52 -4.80 -15.97
CA GLY A 277 19.69 -5.69 -15.80
C GLY A 277 20.76 -5.12 -14.85
N THR A 278 20.44 -4.06 -14.10
CA THR A 278 21.38 -3.40 -13.19
C THR A 278 21.35 -3.96 -11.76
N HIS A 279 20.37 -4.79 -11.43
CA HIS A 279 20.27 -5.42 -10.12
C HIS A 279 21.50 -6.29 -9.82
N SER A 280 22.14 -6.10 -8.64
CA SER A 280 23.39 -6.80 -8.23
C SER A 280 23.30 -8.30 -8.41
N VAL A 281 22.17 -8.91 -8.01
CA VAL A 281 21.94 -10.35 -8.15
C VAL A 281 22.01 -10.83 -9.61
N LEU A 282 21.50 -10.06 -10.58
CA LEU A 282 21.60 -10.43 -12.00
C LEU A 282 23.06 -10.41 -12.47
N ARG A 283 23.82 -9.42 -12.03
CA ARG A 283 25.25 -9.33 -12.34
C ARG A 283 26.04 -10.49 -11.75
N GLU A 284 25.77 -10.87 -10.49
CA GLU A 284 26.38 -12.02 -9.83
C GLU A 284 26.07 -13.34 -10.55
N MET A 285 24.86 -13.46 -11.08
CA MET A 285 24.42 -14.64 -11.84
C MET A 285 24.81 -14.61 -13.33
N GLY A 286 25.44 -13.54 -13.82
CA GLY A 286 25.75 -13.34 -15.24
C GLY A 286 24.50 -13.26 -16.12
N LYS A 287 23.38 -12.77 -15.56
CA LYS A 287 22.10 -12.65 -16.26
C LYS A 287 21.85 -11.22 -16.74
N ASN A 288 21.13 -11.12 -17.83
CA ASN A 288 20.66 -9.86 -18.38
C ASN A 288 19.37 -9.37 -17.71
N ALA A 289 18.84 -8.26 -18.20
CA ALA A 289 17.54 -7.70 -17.81
C ALA A 289 16.43 -8.77 -17.82
N LEU A 290 15.54 -8.72 -16.85
CA LEU A 290 14.40 -9.63 -16.79
C LEU A 290 13.24 -9.08 -17.64
N PRO A 291 12.62 -9.91 -18.48
CA PRO A 291 11.45 -9.51 -19.24
C PRO A 291 10.24 -9.32 -18.32
N ILE A 292 9.24 -8.56 -18.80
CA ILE A 292 8.11 -8.08 -17.99
C ILE A 292 7.22 -9.22 -17.44
N ASP A 293 7.11 -10.33 -18.14
CA ASP A 293 6.39 -11.52 -17.70
C ASP A 293 7.07 -12.17 -16.49
N VAL A 294 8.40 -12.20 -16.45
CA VAL A 294 9.17 -12.66 -15.28
C VAL A 294 9.07 -11.66 -14.14
N LEU A 295 9.15 -10.35 -14.42
CA LEU A 295 8.95 -9.30 -13.41
C LEU A 295 7.55 -9.39 -12.77
N LYS A 296 6.53 -9.69 -13.55
CA LYS A 296 5.17 -9.96 -13.05
C LYS A 296 5.16 -11.10 -12.02
N VAL A 297 5.91 -12.17 -12.27
CA VAL A 297 6.02 -13.30 -11.33
C VAL A 297 6.75 -12.89 -10.07
N VAL A 298 7.92 -12.25 -10.18
CA VAL A 298 8.70 -11.71 -9.04
C VAL A 298 7.86 -10.77 -8.19
N ALA A 299 7.10 -9.90 -8.84
CA ALA A 299 6.22 -8.93 -8.16
C ALA A 299 4.92 -9.54 -7.62
N HIS A 300 4.64 -10.81 -7.89
CA HIS A 300 3.38 -11.49 -7.56
C HIS A 300 2.13 -10.75 -8.08
N HIS A 301 2.24 -10.05 -9.21
CA HIS A 301 1.11 -9.37 -9.85
C HIS A 301 0.21 -10.36 -10.59
N SER A 302 -1.10 -10.08 -10.57
CA SER A 302 -2.08 -10.84 -11.37
C SER A 302 -2.11 -10.35 -12.81
N ASP A 303 -1.77 -9.09 -13.05
CA ASP A 303 -1.86 -8.41 -14.34
C ASP A 303 -0.52 -7.74 -14.71
N ILE A 304 -0.14 -7.79 -15.99
CA ILE A 304 1.07 -7.17 -16.53
C ILE A 304 0.99 -5.63 -16.43
N SER A 305 -0.18 -5.03 -16.67
CA SER A 305 -0.38 -3.58 -16.56
C SER A 305 0.00 -3.04 -15.17
N THR A 306 -0.26 -3.85 -14.13
CA THR A 306 0.20 -3.52 -12.78
C THR A 306 1.73 -3.50 -12.70
N THR A 307 2.44 -4.40 -13.38
CA THR A 307 3.92 -4.40 -13.40
C THR A 307 4.45 -3.19 -14.15
N GLN A 308 3.88 -2.87 -15.29
CA GLN A 308 4.25 -1.69 -16.08
C GLN A 308 4.16 -0.39 -15.28
N SER A 309 3.13 -0.23 -14.43
CA SER A 309 2.96 0.96 -13.58
C SER A 309 4.04 1.14 -12.51
N TYR A 310 4.89 0.14 -12.28
CA TYR A 310 6.03 0.20 -11.36
C TYR A 310 7.35 0.59 -12.04
N LEU A 311 7.42 0.53 -13.35
CA LEU A 311 8.61 0.88 -14.12
C LEU A 311 8.58 2.36 -14.51
N LYS A 312 9.78 2.92 -14.75
CA LYS A 312 9.89 4.26 -15.36
C LYS A 312 9.32 4.23 -16.78
N ASN A 313 8.71 5.32 -17.20
CA ASN A 313 8.40 5.51 -18.62
C ASN A 313 9.70 5.70 -19.39
N LYS A 314 9.92 4.87 -20.40
CA LYS A 314 11.11 4.86 -21.26
C LYS A 314 10.75 5.00 -22.73
N ASP A 315 9.54 5.51 -23.03
CA ASP A 315 9.08 5.58 -24.41
C ASP A 315 10.08 6.36 -25.28
N ASP A 316 10.62 7.47 -24.79
CA ASP A 316 11.60 8.30 -25.51
C ASP A 316 12.96 7.56 -25.68
N GLU A 317 13.43 6.87 -24.64
CA GLU A 317 14.67 6.07 -24.71
C GLU A 317 14.52 4.91 -25.70
N LEU A 318 13.38 4.22 -25.67
CA LEU A 318 13.08 3.11 -26.58
C LEU A 318 12.96 3.58 -28.03
N LEU A 319 12.38 4.77 -28.26
CA LEU A 319 12.32 5.38 -29.60
C LEU A 319 13.71 5.78 -30.07
N ALA A 320 14.51 6.40 -29.21
CA ALA A 320 15.89 6.76 -29.54
C ALA A 320 16.73 5.54 -29.90
N ASP A 321 16.65 4.46 -29.08
CA ASP A 321 17.36 3.21 -29.34
C ASP A 321 16.89 2.51 -30.63
N ALA A 322 15.58 2.50 -30.89
CA ALA A 322 15.01 1.83 -32.04
C ALA A 322 15.27 2.53 -33.37
N PHE A 323 15.36 3.85 -33.36
CA PHE A 323 15.43 4.68 -34.56
C PHE A 323 16.74 5.49 -34.68
N GLY A 324 17.60 5.50 -33.69
CA GLY A 324 18.95 6.06 -33.72
C GLY A 324 19.01 7.59 -33.68
N PHE A 325 18.14 8.26 -32.93
CA PHE A 325 18.15 9.72 -32.73
C PHE A 325 18.20 10.12 -31.26
#